data_2368ce08e50e205c43fc0ddaf9c6fce9
#
_entry.id   2368ce08e50e205c43fc0ddaf9c6fce9
#
_cell.length_a   1.000
_cell.length_b   1.000
_cell.length_c   1.000
_cell.angle_alpha   90.00
_cell.angle_beta   90.00
_cell.angle_gamma   90.00
#
_symmetry.space_group_name_H-M   'P 1'
#
loop_
_entity.id
_entity.type
_entity.pdbx_description
1 polymer ?
#
loop_
_entity_poly.entity_id
_entity_poly.type
_entity_poly.pdbx_seq_one_letter_code
_entity_poly.pdbx_strand_id
1 'polypeptide(L)'
;MTRPRGAPVDPRLWRRSAPARRYLFLTVLCELVMTGCTLVIAIVLAQALSQLITNPAARDLPHMWQPIILLSALWALRALAHGVQVRFSERGATGVIADLDDQLLSAVAQVQPRDLEQHRDSATEVLTRGLDDLRPYFAGYLPALLSAAIVTPAAAVVIALSDIRSALIVAITLPLIPVFMILIGLLTRDRAATALAASTAATGQILDLIAGIPTLRALGRTATPLRRIAELGTAQRRSVMATLRVAFLSAMVLEMIATLSVALIAVSIGMRLVFGHLDLTTALTVLILAPEVYWPLRRVGIQFHSAADGTAAADKAFELLDTLTPSMPGPVAAPVQAPPRRPTIGLEAISVLDRGGYAPWELTATIRPGAVTVLTGHNGAGKSTALHAITGLAVPATGRVLLDGITLEQIERDTWWSMIGWLPQRPVQIPGTVRENLEIFGQLEDLESALADSQFDKVVAALPHGLDTRLGTGGAGLSLGERQRLSLARILGTNRPILLLDEPTAHLDADTEAAVLAALVSRARQGATVVLVGHRAPVLAAADQIFTVQARHAAKL
;
A
#
# COMPACT_ATOMS: atom_id res chain seq x y z
N MET A 1 10.70 -18.55 -0.63
CA MET A 1 9.78 -19.66 -0.95
C MET A 1 8.86 -19.17 -2.07
N THR A 2 9.07 -19.63 -3.29
CA THR A 2 8.27 -19.27 -4.46
C THR A 2 6.87 -19.86 -4.31
N ARG A 3 5.85 -19.02 -4.41
CA ARG A 3 4.43 -19.41 -4.40
C ARG A 3 4.14 -20.37 -5.54
N PRO A 4 3.40 -21.49 -5.33
CA PRO A 4 2.74 -22.15 -6.43
C PRO A 4 1.71 -21.16 -7.00
N ARG A 5 1.97 -20.64 -8.21
CA ARG A 5 1.09 -19.68 -8.90
C ARG A 5 -0.32 -20.27 -8.99
N GLY A 6 -1.27 -19.68 -8.26
CA GLY A 6 -2.69 -20.07 -8.31
C GLY A 6 -3.30 -20.60 -7.01
N ALA A 7 -2.62 -20.54 -5.87
CA ALA A 7 -3.26 -20.90 -4.60
C ALA A 7 -4.36 -19.89 -4.24
N PRO A 8 -5.59 -20.33 -3.92
CA PRO A 8 -6.73 -19.45 -3.65
C PRO A 8 -6.59 -18.64 -2.36
N VAL A 9 -5.67 -19.04 -1.48
CA VAL A 9 -5.40 -18.38 -0.19
C VAL A 9 -3.90 -18.13 -0.07
N ASP A 10 -3.50 -16.90 0.24
CA ASP A 10 -2.10 -16.55 0.46
C ASP A 10 -1.71 -16.77 1.93
N PRO A 11 -0.84 -17.77 2.23
CA PRO A 11 -0.44 -18.08 3.59
C PRO A 11 0.38 -16.95 4.26
N ARG A 12 0.99 -16.04 3.48
CA ARG A 12 1.79 -14.92 4.01
C ARG A 12 0.92 -13.92 4.77
N LEU A 13 -0.29 -13.64 4.26
CA LEU A 13 -1.26 -12.75 4.90
C LEU A 13 -1.64 -13.23 6.31
N TRP A 14 -1.78 -14.56 6.49
CA TRP A 14 -2.16 -15.15 7.78
C TRP A 14 -1.01 -15.26 8.77
N ARG A 15 0.21 -15.41 8.26
CA ARG A 15 1.39 -15.51 9.12
C ARG A 15 1.84 -14.16 9.65
N ARG A 16 1.74 -13.11 8.84
CA ARG A 16 2.24 -11.77 9.17
C ARG A 16 1.22 -10.90 9.91
N SER A 17 -0.10 -11.17 9.77
CA SER A 17 -1.13 -10.34 10.39
C SER A 17 -1.93 -11.10 11.45
N ALA A 18 -1.90 -10.62 12.70
CA ALA A 18 -2.71 -11.16 13.80
C ALA A 18 -4.21 -10.89 13.63
N PRO A 19 -4.66 -9.71 13.14
CA PRO A 19 -6.05 -9.46 12.79
C PRO A 19 -6.64 -10.46 11.80
N ALA A 20 -5.86 -10.88 10.78
CA ALA A 20 -6.29 -11.84 9.76
C ALA A 20 -6.70 -13.20 10.39
N ARG A 21 -5.94 -13.70 11.36
CA ARG A 21 -6.25 -14.99 12.01
C ARG A 21 -7.55 -14.97 12.82
N ARG A 22 -7.79 -13.89 13.57
CA ARG A 22 -9.04 -13.71 14.33
C ARG A 22 -10.25 -13.62 13.42
N TYR A 23 -10.10 -12.87 12.33
CA TYR A 23 -11.10 -12.74 11.30
C TYR A 23 -11.47 -14.10 10.69
N LEU A 24 -10.47 -14.90 10.26
CA LEU A 24 -10.70 -16.22 9.68
C LEU A 24 -11.50 -17.13 10.61
N PHE A 25 -11.06 -17.23 11.88
CA PHE A 25 -11.75 -18.06 12.86
C PHE A 25 -13.22 -17.69 13.03
N LEU A 26 -13.51 -16.39 13.16
CA LEU A 26 -14.87 -15.90 13.32
C LEU A 26 -15.73 -16.16 12.06
N THR A 27 -15.16 -15.96 10.88
CA THR A 27 -15.84 -16.22 9.61
C THR A 27 -16.21 -17.70 9.46
N VAL A 28 -15.28 -18.61 9.79
CA VAL A 28 -15.55 -20.06 9.79
C VAL A 28 -16.67 -20.41 10.78
N LEU A 29 -16.63 -19.87 11.99
CA LEU A 29 -17.67 -20.11 13.00
C LEU A 29 -19.05 -19.63 12.51
N CYS A 30 -19.14 -18.42 11.97
CA CYS A 30 -20.38 -17.91 11.40
C CYS A 30 -20.90 -18.78 10.25
N GLU A 31 -20.01 -19.24 9.36
CA GLU A 31 -20.37 -20.12 8.25
C GLU A 31 -20.90 -21.47 8.74
N LEU A 32 -20.29 -22.07 9.77
CA LEU A 32 -20.79 -23.30 10.38
C LEU A 32 -22.20 -23.12 10.96
N VAL A 33 -22.44 -22.03 11.68
CA VAL A 33 -23.77 -21.72 12.24
C VAL A 33 -24.78 -21.52 11.12
N MET A 34 -24.44 -20.72 10.10
CA MET A 34 -25.34 -20.48 8.96
C MET A 34 -25.64 -21.77 8.18
N THR A 35 -24.63 -22.62 7.97
CA THR A 35 -24.80 -23.91 7.32
C THR A 35 -25.76 -24.82 8.12
N GLY A 36 -25.53 -24.95 9.43
CA GLY A 36 -26.41 -25.71 10.32
C GLY A 36 -27.86 -25.20 10.25
N CYS A 37 -28.05 -23.87 10.35
CA CYS A 37 -29.39 -23.27 10.20
C CYS A 37 -30.01 -23.60 8.83
N THR A 38 -29.27 -23.48 7.74
CA THR A 38 -29.75 -23.76 6.39
C THR A 38 -30.23 -25.19 6.22
N LEU A 39 -29.42 -26.17 6.69
CA LEU A 39 -29.79 -27.60 6.60
C LEU A 39 -31.03 -27.94 7.43
N VAL A 40 -31.09 -27.42 8.67
CA VAL A 40 -32.25 -27.64 9.54
C VAL A 40 -33.51 -26.96 9.00
N ILE A 41 -33.40 -25.71 8.50
CA ILE A 41 -34.50 -25.01 7.85
C ILE A 41 -35.06 -25.84 6.68
N ALA A 42 -34.20 -26.37 5.83
CA ALA A 42 -34.62 -27.17 4.68
C ALA A 42 -35.40 -28.42 5.11
N ILE A 43 -34.92 -29.14 6.11
CA ILE A 43 -35.57 -30.35 6.64
C ILE A 43 -36.91 -30.03 7.31
N VAL A 44 -36.91 -29.04 8.22
CA VAL A 44 -38.14 -28.65 8.95
C VAL A 44 -39.20 -28.12 8.00
N LEU A 45 -38.81 -27.30 7.03
CA LEU A 45 -39.72 -26.76 6.02
C LEU A 45 -40.31 -27.87 5.13
N ALA A 46 -39.47 -28.82 4.70
CA ALA A 46 -39.91 -29.99 3.91
C ALA A 46 -40.92 -30.84 4.71
N GLN A 47 -40.66 -31.12 5.99
CA GLN A 47 -41.56 -31.85 6.88
C GLN A 47 -42.88 -31.12 7.09
N ALA A 48 -42.82 -29.82 7.37
CA ALA A 48 -44.03 -29.02 7.60
C ALA A 48 -44.92 -28.95 6.34
N LEU A 49 -44.29 -28.71 5.18
CA LEU A 49 -45.04 -28.69 3.89
C LEU A 49 -45.62 -30.08 3.52
N SER A 50 -44.83 -31.14 3.74
CA SER A 50 -45.30 -32.50 3.47
C SER A 50 -46.51 -32.85 4.34
N GLN A 51 -46.48 -32.56 5.65
CA GLN A 51 -47.60 -32.76 6.57
C GLN A 51 -48.83 -31.95 6.18
N LEU A 52 -48.63 -30.68 5.82
CA LEU A 52 -49.72 -29.79 5.40
C LEU A 52 -50.43 -30.31 4.12
N ILE A 53 -49.71 -30.91 3.23
CA ILE A 53 -50.24 -31.43 1.97
C ILE A 53 -50.92 -32.80 2.18
N THR A 54 -50.25 -33.70 2.92
CA THR A 54 -50.69 -35.10 3.05
C THR A 54 -51.73 -35.33 4.14
N ASN A 55 -51.74 -34.51 5.21
CA ASN A 55 -52.61 -34.70 6.34
C ASN A 55 -53.59 -33.51 6.56
N PRO A 56 -54.87 -33.61 6.21
CA PRO A 56 -55.83 -32.55 6.40
C PRO A 56 -55.98 -32.10 7.88
N ALA A 57 -55.79 -33.00 8.85
CA ALA A 57 -55.87 -32.70 10.27
C ALA A 57 -54.68 -31.89 10.77
N ALA A 58 -53.58 -31.83 10.06
CA ALA A 58 -52.39 -31.01 10.42
C ALA A 58 -52.55 -29.53 9.98
N ARG A 59 -53.65 -29.15 9.34
CA ARG A 59 -53.92 -27.79 8.86
C ARG A 59 -54.39 -26.82 9.95
N ASP A 60 -54.59 -27.32 11.18
CA ASP A 60 -54.96 -26.50 12.30
C ASP A 60 -53.78 -25.68 12.85
N LEU A 61 -54.05 -24.41 13.19
CA LEU A 61 -53.05 -23.48 13.75
C LEU A 61 -52.23 -24.05 14.92
N PRO A 62 -52.82 -24.83 15.87
CA PRO A 62 -52.04 -25.42 16.96
C PRO A 62 -50.93 -26.36 16.53
N HIS A 63 -51.07 -27.07 15.41
CA HIS A 63 -50.04 -27.98 14.87
C HIS A 63 -48.94 -27.26 14.08
N MET A 64 -49.29 -26.10 13.51
CA MET A 64 -48.36 -25.30 12.70
C MET A 64 -47.47 -24.36 13.55
N TRP A 65 -47.82 -24.12 14.81
CA TRP A 65 -47.15 -23.13 15.64
C TRP A 65 -45.71 -23.50 15.95
N GLN A 66 -45.44 -24.76 16.28
CA GLN A 66 -44.10 -25.25 16.58
C GLN A 66 -43.11 -25.10 15.39
N PRO A 67 -43.41 -25.60 14.19
CA PRO A 67 -42.50 -25.41 13.04
C PRO A 67 -42.34 -23.93 12.65
N ILE A 68 -43.38 -23.09 12.79
CA ILE A 68 -43.29 -21.65 12.50
C ILE A 68 -42.30 -20.96 13.47
N ILE A 69 -42.43 -21.21 14.79
CA ILE A 69 -41.49 -20.64 15.78
C ILE A 69 -40.08 -21.10 15.51
N LEU A 70 -39.88 -22.41 15.27
CA LEU A 70 -38.55 -22.96 15.00
C LEU A 70 -37.91 -22.36 13.74
N LEU A 71 -38.66 -22.29 12.64
CA LEU A 71 -38.22 -21.65 11.42
C LEU A 71 -37.87 -20.18 11.63
N SER A 72 -38.74 -19.43 12.35
CA SER A 72 -38.50 -18.02 12.65
C SER A 72 -37.23 -17.83 13.50
N ALA A 73 -37.02 -18.67 14.51
CA ALA A 73 -35.79 -18.65 15.33
C ALA A 73 -34.52 -18.98 14.52
N LEU A 74 -34.58 -20.00 13.66
CA LEU A 74 -33.48 -20.37 12.79
C LEU A 74 -33.15 -19.28 11.76
N TRP A 75 -34.16 -18.65 11.16
CA TRP A 75 -33.99 -17.51 10.26
C TRP A 75 -33.37 -16.29 10.98
N ALA A 76 -33.85 -16.00 12.20
CA ALA A 76 -33.30 -14.93 13.03
C ALA A 76 -31.82 -15.21 13.39
N LEU A 77 -31.51 -16.45 13.79
CA LEU A 77 -30.12 -16.85 14.09
C LEU A 77 -29.23 -16.77 12.85
N ARG A 78 -29.70 -17.25 11.69
CA ARG A 78 -28.98 -17.16 10.40
C ARG A 78 -28.74 -15.69 10.04
N ALA A 79 -29.74 -14.81 10.16
CA ALA A 79 -29.63 -13.39 9.88
C ALA A 79 -28.62 -12.70 10.81
N LEU A 80 -28.67 -13.04 12.12
CA LEU A 80 -27.71 -12.53 13.09
C LEU A 80 -26.28 -12.98 12.76
N ALA A 81 -26.06 -14.26 12.49
CA ALA A 81 -24.76 -14.79 12.12
C ALA A 81 -24.23 -14.12 10.83
N HIS A 82 -25.08 -13.91 9.82
CA HIS A 82 -24.72 -13.20 8.61
C HIS A 82 -24.36 -11.73 8.86
N GLY A 83 -25.14 -11.01 9.68
CA GLY A 83 -24.85 -9.63 10.06
C GLY A 83 -23.54 -9.48 10.83
N VAL A 84 -23.27 -10.42 11.75
CA VAL A 84 -21.98 -10.52 12.44
C VAL A 84 -20.84 -10.76 11.44
N GLN A 85 -20.98 -11.73 10.55
CA GLN A 85 -19.99 -12.05 9.54
C GLN A 85 -19.64 -10.84 8.66
N VAL A 86 -20.64 -10.17 8.08
CA VAL A 86 -20.43 -9.00 7.22
C VAL A 86 -19.71 -7.88 7.98
N ARG A 87 -20.15 -7.57 9.21
CA ARG A 87 -19.51 -6.54 10.04
C ARG A 87 -18.07 -6.84 10.37
N PHE A 88 -17.75 -8.10 10.69
CA PHE A 88 -16.38 -8.52 11.00
C PHE A 88 -15.52 -8.69 9.76
N SER A 89 -16.08 -9.03 8.60
CA SER A 89 -15.37 -9.07 7.33
C SER A 89 -14.81 -7.71 6.95
N GLU A 90 -15.62 -6.66 7.04
CA GLU A 90 -15.19 -5.30 6.75
C GLU A 90 -14.13 -4.80 7.76
N ARG A 91 -14.34 -5.06 9.05
CA ARG A 91 -13.35 -4.72 10.08
C ARG A 91 -12.04 -5.49 9.93
N GLY A 92 -12.14 -6.77 9.59
CA GLY A 92 -10.98 -7.63 9.34
C GLY A 92 -10.16 -7.15 8.15
N ALA A 93 -10.82 -6.84 7.03
CA ALA A 93 -10.19 -6.27 5.85
C ALA A 93 -9.47 -4.96 6.17
N THR A 94 -10.17 -4.02 6.85
CA THR A 94 -9.57 -2.74 7.25
C THR A 94 -8.37 -2.93 8.18
N GLY A 95 -8.45 -3.87 9.14
CA GLY A 95 -7.35 -4.15 10.07
C GLY A 95 -6.12 -4.75 9.37
N VAL A 96 -6.31 -5.60 8.36
CA VAL A 96 -5.20 -6.17 7.58
C VAL A 96 -4.56 -5.12 6.67
N ILE A 97 -5.38 -4.28 6.03
CA ILE A 97 -4.90 -3.17 5.19
C ILE A 97 -4.06 -2.21 6.04
N ALA A 98 -4.58 -1.77 7.19
CA ALA A 98 -3.86 -0.86 8.08
C ALA A 98 -2.53 -1.46 8.59
N ASP A 99 -2.50 -2.75 8.93
CA ASP A 99 -1.29 -3.44 9.37
C ASP A 99 -0.22 -3.52 8.25
N LEU A 100 -0.65 -3.73 7.00
CA LEU A 100 0.25 -3.71 5.84
C LEU A 100 0.73 -2.29 5.50
N ASP A 101 -0.16 -1.28 5.61
CA ASP A 101 0.20 0.13 5.45
C ASP A 101 1.27 0.55 6.45
N ASP A 102 1.10 0.22 7.73
CA ASP A 102 2.09 0.53 8.78
C ASP A 102 3.44 -0.15 8.51
N GLN A 103 3.43 -1.42 8.09
CA GLN A 103 4.65 -2.15 7.73
C GLN A 103 5.35 -1.52 6.52
N LEU A 104 4.60 -1.16 5.47
CA LEU A 104 5.14 -0.52 4.27
C LEU A 104 5.67 0.88 4.56
N LEU A 105 4.92 1.71 5.30
CA LEU A 105 5.36 3.05 5.69
C LEU A 105 6.63 2.98 6.55
N SER A 106 6.69 2.05 7.49
CA SER A 106 7.89 1.83 8.31
C SER A 106 9.08 1.37 7.46
N ALA A 107 8.87 0.48 6.49
CA ALA A 107 9.91 0.04 5.56
C ALA A 107 10.40 1.19 4.69
N VAL A 108 9.46 1.97 4.10
CA VAL A 108 9.77 3.15 3.27
C VAL A 108 10.56 4.20 4.07
N ALA A 109 10.22 4.42 5.34
CA ALA A 109 10.92 5.38 6.20
C ALA A 109 12.37 4.97 6.53
N GLN A 110 12.68 3.68 6.48
CA GLN A 110 14.01 3.14 6.80
C GLN A 110 14.91 2.93 5.60
N VAL A 111 14.36 3.00 4.38
CA VAL A 111 15.11 2.78 3.14
C VAL A 111 15.99 3.97 2.80
N GLN A 112 17.13 3.68 2.19
CA GLN A 112 18.02 4.72 1.68
C GLN A 112 17.30 5.57 0.61
N PRO A 113 17.49 6.91 0.59
CA PRO A 113 16.80 7.79 -0.36
C PRO A 113 16.94 7.37 -1.83
N ARG A 114 18.08 6.80 -2.18
CA ARG A 114 18.38 6.32 -3.53
C ARG A 114 17.55 5.11 -3.94
N ASP A 115 17.40 4.14 -3.04
CA ASP A 115 16.62 2.92 -3.31
C ASP A 115 15.13 3.28 -3.32
N LEU A 116 14.73 4.25 -2.50
CA LEU A 116 13.38 4.79 -2.52
C LEU A 116 13.05 5.47 -3.85
N GLU A 117 13.98 6.24 -4.45
CA GLU A 117 13.75 6.87 -5.77
C GLU A 117 13.46 5.83 -6.87
N GLN A 118 14.11 4.67 -6.84
CA GLN A 118 13.88 3.60 -7.81
C GLN A 118 12.51 2.94 -7.65
N HIS A 119 11.97 2.90 -6.43
CA HIS A 119 10.71 2.23 -6.09
C HIS A 119 9.57 3.23 -5.78
N ARG A 120 9.81 4.54 -5.93
CA ARG A 120 8.88 5.60 -5.54
C ARG A 120 7.51 5.44 -6.16
N ASP A 121 7.45 5.19 -7.46
CA ASP A 121 6.19 5.07 -8.19
C ASP A 121 5.43 3.82 -7.74
N SER A 122 6.12 2.70 -7.56
CA SER A 122 5.54 1.46 -7.06
C SER A 122 5.07 1.59 -5.61
N ALA A 123 5.87 2.23 -4.74
CA ALA A 123 5.49 2.49 -3.36
C ALA A 123 4.27 3.41 -3.28
N THR A 124 4.24 4.48 -4.08
CA THR A 124 3.10 5.39 -4.13
C THR A 124 1.84 4.68 -4.64
N GLU A 125 1.93 3.88 -5.70
CA GLU A 125 0.80 3.10 -6.25
C GLU A 125 0.23 2.15 -5.19
N VAL A 126 1.08 1.38 -4.51
CA VAL A 126 0.67 0.41 -3.49
C VAL A 126 0.05 1.10 -2.28
N LEU A 127 0.68 2.14 -1.73
CA LEU A 127 0.20 2.86 -0.54
C LEU A 127 -1.07 3.68 -0.79
N THR A 128 -1.30 4.18 -2.02
CA THR A 128 -2.46 5.04 -2.28
C THR A 128 -3.70 4.30 -2.77
N ARG A 129 -3.53 3.18 -3.46
CA ARG A 129 -4.64 2.43 -4.08
C ARG A 129 -4.49 0.92 -3.99
N GLY A 130 -3.26 0.40 -4.04
CA GLY A 130 -3.02 -1.03 -4.21
C GLY A 130 -3.57 -1.87 -3.06
N LEU A 131 -3.49 -1.39 -1.83
CA LEU A 131 -3.98 -2.15 -0.67
C LEU A 131 -5.51 -2.15 -0.54
N ASP A 132 -6.22 -1.15 -1.08
CA ASP A 132 -7.68 -1.15 -1.10
C ASP A 132 -8.26 -2.30 -1.96
N ASP A 133 -7.53 -2.78 -2.96
CA ASP A 133 -7.92 -3.93 -3.77
C ASP A 133 -7.93 -5.25 -2.97
N LEU A 134 -7.34 -5.28 -1.76
CA LEU A 134 -7.46 -6.39 -0.82
C LEU A 134 -8.84 -6.48 -0.17
N ARG A 135 -9.60 -5.39 -0.08
CA ARG A 135 -10.93 -5.37 0.56
C ARG A 135 -11.90 -6.36 -0.09
N PRO A 136 -12.11 -6.40 -1.42
CA PRO A 136 -12.96 -7.40 -2.05
C PRO A 136 -12.48 -8.85 -1.84
N TYR A 137 -11.17 -9.07 -1.71
CA TYR A 137 -10.62 -10.38 -1.38
C TYR A 137 -11.07 -10.85 0.02
N PHE A 138 -10.92 -10.01 1.05
CA PHE A 138 -11.31 -10.37 2.42
C PHE A 138 -12.82 -10.33 2.64
N ALA A 139 -13.52 -9.30 2.18
CA ALA A 139 -14.95 -9.13 2.44
C ALA A 139 -15.85 -9.94 1.50
N GLY A 140 -15.37 -10.29 0.30
CA GLY A 140 -16.15 -10.99 -0.72
C GLY A 140 -15.71 -12.43 -0.98
N TYR A 141 -14.48 -12.58 -1.49
CA TYR A 141 -13.99 -13.87 -1.98
C TYR A 141 -13.76 -14.91 -0.88
N LEU A 142 -13.11 -14.52 0.19
CA LEU A 142 -12.75 -15.46 1.26
C LEU A 142 -13.99 -16.04 1.98
N PRO A 143 -15.02 -15.25 2.36
CA PRO A 143 -16.28 -15.80 2.85
C PRO A 143 -16.97 -16.71 1.83
N ALA A 144 -16.98 -16.35 0.54
CA ALA A 144 -17.56 -17.19 -0.50
C ALA A 144 -16.83 -18.53 -0.64
N LEU A 145 -15.50 -18.52 -0.55
CA LEU A 145 -14.68 -19.74 -0.60
C LEU A 145 -14.95 -20.63 0.61
N LEU A 146 -15.03 -20.07 1.81
CA LEU A 146 -15.36 -20.81 3.04
C LEU A 146 -16.78 -21.38 2.98
N SER A 147 -17.74 -20.59 2.49
CA SER A 147 -19.11 -21.05 2.25
C SER A 147 -19.13 -22.24 1.27
N ALA A 148 -18.41 -22.15 0.16
CA ALA A 148 -18.31 -23.26 -0.79
C ALA A 148 -17.64 -24.51 -0.19
N ALA A 149 -16.65 -24.33 0.68
CA ALA A 149 -15.96 -25.44 1.32
C ALA A 149 -16.77 -26.11 2.44
N ILE A 150 -17.75 -25.43 3.03
CA ILE A 150 -18.55 -25.92 4.16
C ILE A 150 -19.97 -26.28 3.72
N VAL A 151 -20.71 -25.33 3.12
CA VAL A 151 -22.13 -25.52 2.76
C VAL A 151 -22.28 -26.57 1.65
N THR A 152 -21.49 -26.48 0.59
CA THR A 152 -21.62 -27.38 -0.56
C THR A 152 -21.46 -28.86 -0.18
N PRO A 153 -20.38 -29.30 0.50
CA PRO A 153 -20.26 -30.69 0.91
C PRO A 153 -21.30 -31.11 1.98
N ALA A 154 -21.63 -30.21 2.92
CA ALA A 154 -22.63 -30.52 3.94
C ALA A 154 -24.03 -30.74 3.31
N ALA A 155 -24.45 -29.88 2.40
CA ALA A 155 -25.73 -30.03 1.68
C ALA A 155 -25.70 -31.26 0.76
N ALA A 156 -24.58 -31.52 0.07
CA ALA A 156 -24.43 -32.71 -0.77
C ALA A 156 -24.53 -34.03 0.04
N VAL A 157 -23.96 -34.06 1.26
CA VAL A 157 -24.08 -35.21 2.17
C VAL A 157 -25.52 -35.42 2.60
N VAL A 158 -26.25 -34.36 2.99
CA VAL A 158 -27.66 -34.48 3.37
C VAL A 158 -28.50 -34.98 2.20
N ILE A 159 -28.25 -34.50 0.96
CA ILE A 159 -28.91 -35.02 -0.25
C ILE A 159 -28.57 -36.49 -0.47
N ALA A 160 -27.31 -36.90 -0.28
CA ALA A 160 -26.89 -38.31 -0.47
C ALA A 160 -27.53 -39.25 0.55
N LEU A 161 -27.71 -38.81 1.77
CA LEU A 161 -28.40 -39.56 2.84
C LEU A 161 -29.92 -39.66 2.57
N SER A 162 -30.49 -38.65 1.91
CA SER A 162 -31.93 -38.59 1.60
C SER A 162 -32.28 -39.33 0.29
N ASP A 163 -31.50 -39.12 -0.79
CA ASP A 163 -31.72 -39.71 -2.09
C ASP A 163 -30.43 -39.88 -2.91
N ILE A 164 -29.97 -41.11 -3.04
CA ILE A 164 -28.73 -41.44 -3.73
C ILE A 164 -28.73 -41.10 -5.23
N ARG A 165 -29.89 -41.11 -5.90
CA ARG A 165 -30.00 -40.78 -7.32
C ARG A 165 -29.80 -39.29 -7.57
N SER A 166 -30.40 -38.46 -6.72
CA SER A 166 -30.16 -37.01 -6.76
C SER A 166 -28.71 -36.67 -6.37
N ALA A 167 -28.11 -37.38 -5.42
CA ALA A 167 -26.72 -37.24 -5.09
C ALA A 167 -25.79 -37.58 -6.27
N LEU A 168 -26.10 -38.57 -7.08
CA LEU A 168 -25.35 -38.91 -8.30
C LEU A 168 -25.39 -37.76 -9.31
N ILE A 169 -26.56 -37.13 -9.51
CA ILE A 169 -26.69 -35.94 -10.35
C ILE A 169 -25.79 -34.83 -9.85
N VAL A 170 -25.83 -34.55 -8.53
CA VAL A 170 -24.94 -33.56 -7.90
C VAL A 170 -23.49 -33.92 -8.12
N ALA A 171 -23.08 -35.17 -7.88
CA ALA A 171 -21.70 -35.61 -8.03
C ALA A 171 -21.13 -35.45 -9.44
N ILE A 172 -21.99 -35.59 -10.47
CA ILE A 172 -21.61 -35.40 -11.88
C ILE A 172 -21.56 -33.89 -12.24
N THR A 173 -22.54 -33.13 -11.80
CA THR A 173 -22.70 -31.73 -12.25
C THR A 173 -21.89 -30.73 -11.44
N LEU A 174 -21.65 -31.00 -10.16
CA LEU A 174 -20.90 -30.13 -9.27
C LEU A 174 -19.45 -29.84 -9.74
N PRO A 175 -18.67 -30.85 -10.20
CA PRO A 175 -17.30 -30.61 -10.69
C PRO A 175 -17.24 -29.78 -11.98
N LEU A 176 -18.34 -29.71 -12.76
CA LEU A 176 -18.38 -28.89 -13.98
C LEU A 176 -18.13 -27.40 -13.64
N ILE A 177 -18.66 -26.90 -12.53
CA ILE A 177 -18.51 -25.49 -12.13
C ILE A 177 -17.03 -25.10 -11.98
N PRO A 178 -16.21 -25.73 -11.12
CA PRO A 178 -14.80 -25.39 -11.01
C PRO A 178 -14.01 -25.66 -12.30
N VAL A 179 -14.34 -26.71 -13.05
CA VAL A 179 -13.69 -27.00 -14.35
C VAL A 179 -13.90 -25.85 -15.33
N PHE A 180 -15.14 -25.40 -15.51
CA PHE A 180 -15.44 -24.27 -16.38
C PHE A 180 -14.85 -22.95 -15.85
N MET A 181 -14.86 -22.75 -14.54
CA MET A 181 -14.23 -21.57 -13.92
C MET A 181 -12.72 -21.50 -14.22
N ILE A 182 -12.01 -22.63 -14.11
CA ILE A 182 -10.58 -22.71 -14.42
C ILE A 182 -10.36 -22.50 -15.93
N LEU A 183 -11.16 -23.15 -16.78
CA LEU A 183 -11.04 -23.04 -18.23
C LEU A 183 -11.23 -21.59 -18.72
N ILE A 184 -12.26 -20.91 -18.23
CA ILE A 184 -12.52 -19.51 -18.57
C ILE A 184 -11.40 -18.62 -17.99
N GLY A 185 -10.96 -18.88 -16.76
CA GLY A 185 -9.84 -18.16 -16.15
C GLY A 185 -8.56 -18.23 -16.98
N LEU A 186 -8.21 -19.42 -17.48
CA LEU A 186 -7.05 -19.62 -18.35
C LEU A 186 -7.16 -18.89 -19.68
N LEU A 187 -8.36 -18.95 -20.32
CA LEU A 187 -8.61 -18.29 -21.61
C LEU A 187 -8.60 -16.76 -21.54
N THR A 188 -8.75 -16.18 -20.35
CA THR A 188 -8.94 -14.73 -20.16
C THR A 188 -7.76 -14.05 -19.49
N ARG A 189 -6.84 -14.80 -18.91
CA ARG A 189 -5.69 -14.30 -18.12
C ARG A 189 -4.83 -13.30 -18.89
N ASP A 190 -4.44 -13.62 -20.12
CA ASP A 190 -3.55 -12.78 -20.92
C ASP A 190 -4.25 -11.48 -21.36
N ARG A 191 -5.55 -11.54 -21.56
CA ARG A 191 -6.37 -10.36 -21.95
C ARG A 191 -6.52 -9.39 -20.78
N ALA A 192 -6.73 -9.87 -19.57
CA ALA A 192 -6.84 -9.03 -18.36
C ALA A 192 -5.52 -8.33 -18.06
N ALA A 193 -4.39 -9.04 -18.13
CA ALA A 193 -3.06 -8.45 -17.94
C ALA A 193 -2.75 -7.37 -18.98
N THR A 194 -3.07 -7.60 -20.25
CA THR A 194 -2.89 -6.63 -21.34
C THR A 194 -3.78 -5.39 -21.14
N ALA A 195 -5.00 -5.59 -20.66
CA ALA A 195 -5.94 -4.50 -20.41
C ALA A 195 -5.46 -3.60 -19.24
N LEU A 196 -4.96 -4.20 -18.17
CA LEU A 196 -4.42 -3.46 -17.02
C LEU A 196 -3.18 -2.65 -17.42
N ALA A 197 -2.23 -3.27 -18.14
CA ALA A 197 -1.04 -2.58 -18.64
C ALA A 197 -1.39 -1.39 -19.55
N ALA A 198 -2.38 -1.55 -20.43
CA ALA A 198 -2.86 -0.46 -21.30
C ALA A 198 -3.53 0.66 -20.50
N SER A 199 -4.27 0.33 -19.43
CA SER A 199 -4.92 1.31 -18.56
C SER A 199 -3.89 2.13 -17.78
N THR A 200 -2.88 1.47 -17.19
CA THR A 200 -1.79 2.13 -16.45
C THR A 200 -0.99 3.06 -17.37
N ALA A 201 -0.63 2.60 -18.58
CA ALA A 201 0.07 3.41 -19.56
C ALA A 201 -0.76 4.63 -20.01
N ALA A 202 -2.08 4.46 -20.20
CA ALA A 202 -2.98 5.56 -20.57
C ALA A 202 -3.08 6.60 -19.45
N THR A 203 -3.17 6.17 -18.19
CA THR A 203 -3.21 7.08 -17.03
C THR A 203 -1.91 7.89 -16.93
N GLY A 204 -0.74 7.24 -17.07
CA GLY A 204 0.55 7.93 -17.08
C GLY A 204 0.63 8.99 -18.19
N GLN A 205 0.25 8.65 -19.42
CA GLN A 205 0.24 9.60 -20.54
C GLN A 205 -0.73 10.78 -20.33
N ILE A 206 -1.88 10.56 -19.69
CA ILE A 206 -2.82 11.63 -19.35
C ILE A 206 -2.21 12.58 -18.32
N LEU A 207 -1.56 12.06 -17.28
CA LEU A 207 -0.88 12.88 -16.27
C LEU A 207 0.26 13.71 -16.88
N ASP A 208 1.07 13.12 -17.76
CA ASP A 208 2.13 13.82 -18.49
C ASP A 208 1.57 14.95 -19.38
N LEU A 209 0.46 14.68 -20.07
CA LEU A 209 -0.21 15.70 -20.87
C LEU A 209 -0.76 16.85 -20.02
N ILE A 210 -1.35 16.55 -18.86
CA ILE A 210 -1.84 17.56 -17.90
C ILE A 210 -0.69 18.42 -17.39
N ALA A 211 0.43 17.80 -16.99
CA ALA A 211 1.64 18.52 -16.57
C ALA A 211 2.22 19.39 -17.69
N GLY A 212 2.13 18.94 -18.95
CA GLY A 212 2.60 19.65 -20.14
C GLY A 212 1.64 20.70 -20.69
N ILE A 213 0.39 20.82 -20.20
CA ILE A 213 -0.61 21.78 -20.72
C ILE A 213 -0.08 23.23 -20.79
N PRO A 214 0.58 23.77 -19.76
CA PRO A 214 1.10 25.15 -19.82
C PRO A 214 2.05 25.38 -21.02
N THR A 215 2.95 24.44 -21.25
CA THR A 215 3.92 24.47 -22.36
C THR A 215 3.20 24.36 -23.72
N LEU A 216 2.26 23.41 -23.83
CA LEU A 216 1.49 23.22 -25.06
C LEU A 216 0.62 24.43 -25.39
N ARG A 217 0.07 25.10 -24.39
CA ARG A 217 -0.70 26.33 -24.53
C ARG A 217 0.20 27.48 -24.99
N ALA A 218 1.39 27.63 -24.43
CA ALA A 218 2.36 28.62 -24.84
C ALA A 218 2.81 28.43 -26.30
N LEU A 219 2.87 27.18 -26.77
CA LEU A 219 3.21 26.84 -28.17
C LEU A 219 2.01 26.85 -29.13
N GLY A 220 0.80 27.21 -28.68
CA GLY A 220 -0.42 27.25 -29.51
C GLY A 220 -0.91 25.85 -29.95
N ARG A 221 -0.45 24.77 -29.31
CA ARG A 221 -0.73 23.35 -29.69
C ARG A 221 -1.73 22.67 -28.78
N THR A 222 -2.84 23.29 -28.44
CA THR A 222 -3.86 22.74 -27.51
C THR A 222 -4.74 21.65 -28.13
N ALA A 223 -4.91 21.64 -29.47
CA ALA A 223 -5.77 20.66 -30.14
C ALA A 223 -5.17 19.25 -30.22
N THR A 224 -3.85 19.11 -30.31
CA THR A 224 -3.15 17.82 -30.41
C THR A 224 -3.33 16.94 -29.16
N PRO A 225 -3.19 17.46 -27.93
CA PRO A 225 -3.46 16.71 -26.70
C PRO A 225 -4.89 16.20 -26.60
N LEU A 226 -5.89 17.01 -26.97
CA LEU A 226 -7.30 16.60 -26.91
C LEU A 226 -7.59 15.38 -27.79
N ARG A 227 -7.03 15.34 -29.00
CA ARG A 227 -7.17 14.18 -29.89
C ARG A 227 -6.49 12.94 -29.29
N ARG A 228 -5.29 13.10 -28.71
CA ARG A 228 -4.56 11.99 -28.07
C ARG A 228 -5.30 11.44 -26.87
N ILE A 229 -5.87 12.31 -26.02
CA ILE A 229 -6.70 11.90 -24.88
C ILE A 229 -7.95 11.12 -25.37
N ALA A 230 -8.60 11.59 -26.44
CA ALA A 230 -9.75 10.89 -27.01
C ALA A 230 -9.40 9.49 -27.57
N GLU A 231 -8.23 9.35 -28.22
CA GLU A 231 -7.72 8.07 -28.70
C GLU A 231 -7.44 7.11 -27.54
N LEU A 232 -6.75 7.59 -26.48
CA LEU A 232 -6.45 6.81 -25.26
C LEU A 232 -7.75 6.39 -24.55
N GLY A 233 -8.70 7.31 -24.39
CA GLY A 233 -10.01 7.00 -23.79
C GLY A 233 -10.79 5.96 -24.59
N THR A 234 -10.71 6.00 -25.94
CA THR A 234 -11.33 5.00 -26.80
C THR A 234 -10.66 3.63 -26.69
N ALA A 235 -9.33 3.60 -26.61
CA ALA A 235 -8.57 2.36 -26.40
C ALA A 235 -8.88 1.75 -25.03
N GLN A 236 -8.89 2.55 -23.98
CA GLN A 236 -9.23 2.16 -22.62
C GLN A 236 -10.66 1.60 -22.55
N ARG A 237 -11.65 2.28 -23.15
CA ARG A 237 -13.03 1.80 -23.21
C ARG A 237 -13.14 0.44 -23.88
N ARG A 238 -12.43 0.22 -25.01
CA ARG A 238 -12.42 -1.09 -25.69
C ARG A 238 -11.86 -2.18 -24.81
N SER A 239 -10.77 -1.91 -24.09
CA SER A 239 -10.11 -2.83 -23.18
C SER A 239 -11.02 -3.21 -22.00
N VAL A 240 -11.58 -2.21 -21.30
CA VAL A 240 -12.54 -2.44 -20.20
C VAL A 240 -13.76 -3.24 -20.67
N MET A 241 -14.31 -2.91 -21.86
CA MET A 241 -15.45 -3.62 -22.43
C MET A 241 -15.12 -5.08 -22.77
N ALA A 242 -13.89 -5.36 -23.21
CA ALA A 242 -13.44 -6.73 -23.45
C ALA A 242 -13.37 -7.53 -22.15
N THR A 243 -12.84 -6.96 -21.07
CA THR A 243 -12.79 -7.58 -19.73
C THR A 243 -14.19 -7.83 -19.18
N LEU A 244 -15.09 -6.83 -19.28
CA LEU A 244 -16.48 -6.97 -18.83
C LEU A 244 -17.22 -8.08 -19.59
N ARG A 245 -17.07 -8.18 -20.93
CA ARG A 245 -17.69 -9.26 -21.72
C ARG A 245 -17.29 -10.63 -21.23
N VAL A 246 -16.03 -10.81 -20.87
CA VAL A 246 -15.53 -12.07 -20.34
C VAL A 246 -16.10 -12.36 -18.96
N ALA A 247 -16.11 -11.37 -18.07
CA ALA A 247 -16.69 -11.52 -16.73
C ALA A 247 -18.18 -11.89 -16.79
N PHE A 248 -18.95 -11.21 -17.64
CA PHE A 248 -20.37 -11.54 -17.85
C PHE A 248 -20.58 -12.91 -18.49
N LEU A 249 -19.73 -13.30 -19.46
CA LEU A 249 -19.81 -14.63 -20.07
C LEU A 249 -19.53 -15.72 -19.02
N SER A 250 -18.51 -15.54 -18.18
CA SER A 250 -18.21 -16.44 -17.07
C SER A 250 -19.40 -16.59 -16.12
N ALA A 251 -19.96 -15.47 -15.67
CA ALA A 251 -21.11 -15.48 -14.76
C ALA A 251 -22.32 -16.16 -15.40
N MET A 252 -22.60 -15.89 -16.68
CA MET A 252 -23.69 -16.51 -17.43
C MET A 252 -23.54 -18.04 -17.55
N VAL A 253 -22.34 -18.53 -17.87
CA VAL A 253 -22.08 -19.98 -17.99
C VAL A 253 -22.24 -20.66 -16.63
N LEU A 254 -21.70 -20.11 -15.56
CA LEU A 254 -21.86 -20.66 -14.21
C LEU A 254 -23.32 -20.68 -13.76
N GLU A 255 -24.08 -19.61 -14.05
CA GLU A 255 -25.53 -19.54 -13.81
C GLU A 255 -26.29 -20.63 -14.56
N MET A 256 -25.98 -20.79 -15.84
CA MET A 256 -26.64 -21.76 -16.69
C MET A 256 -26.39 -23.20 -16.21
N ILE A 257 -25.12 -23.52 -15.83
CA ILE A 257 -24.78 -24.87 -15.31
C ILE A 257 -25.51 -25.11 -13.99
N ALA A 258 -25.49 -24.15 -13.05
CA ALA A 258 -26.17 -24.30 -11.76
C ALA A 258 -27.70 -24.47 -11.94
N THR A 259 -28.32 -23.63 -12.75
CA THR A 259 -29.77 -23.67 -12.99
C THR A 259 -30.18 -24.97 -13.70
N LEU A 260 -29.40 -25.39 -14.71
CA LEU A 260 -29.68 -26.66 -15.43
C LEU A 260 -29.51 -27.87 -14.49
N SER A 261 -28.52 -27.84 -13.60
CA SER A 261 -28.32 -28.91 -12.63
C SER A 261 -29.48 -29.01 -11.63
N VAL A 262 -29.95 -27.89 -11.10
CA VAL A 262 -31.15 -27.85 -10.23
C VAL A 262 -32.39 -28.31 -10.98
N ALA A 263 -32.58 -27.87 -12.21
CA ALA A 263 -33.70 -28.32 -13.06
C ALA A 263 -33.68 -29.83 -13.31
N LEU A 264 -32.49 -30.42 -13.58
CA LEU A 264 -32.33 -31.85 -13.77
C LEU A 264 -32.72 -32.65 -12.52
N ILE A 265 -32.30 -32.18 -11.34
CA ILE A 265 -32.69 -32.74 -10.04
C ILE A 265 -34.21 -32.64 -9.86
N ALA A 266 -34.80 -31.47 -10.11
CA ALA A 266 -36.24 -31.23 -9.97
C ALA A 266 -37.09 -32.13 -10.88
N VAL A 267 -36.70 -32.28 -12.14
CA VAL A 267 -37.37 -33.18 -13.09
C VAL A 267 -37.24 -34.64 -12.65
N SER A 268 -36.05 -35.09 -12.24
CA SER A 268 -35.83 -36.45 -11.73
C SER A 268 -36.70 -36.75 -10.50
N ILE A 269 -36.74 -35.83 -9.54
CA ILE A 269 -37.56 -35.95 -8.33
C ILE A 269 -39.05 -35.94 -8.69
N GLY A 270 -39.50 -35.00 -9.52
CA GLY A 270 -40.90 -34.84 -9.91
C GLY A 270 -41.46 -36.10 -10.59
N MET A 271 -40.70 -36.67 -11.53
CA MET A 271 -41.09 -37.93 -12.20
C MET A 271 -41.22 -39.09 -11.20
N ARG A 272 -40.27 -39.25 -10.30
CA ARG A 272 -40.27 -40.35 -9.31
C ARG A 272 -41.35 -40.14 -8.23
N LEU A 273 -41.67 -38.90 -7.87
CA LEU A 273 -42.76 -38.59 -6.97
C LEU A 273 -44.11 -38.96 -7.59
N VAL A 274 -44.36 -38.61 -8.86
CA VAL A 274 -45.59 -38.95 -9.59
C VAL A 274 -45.78 -40.46 -9.72
N PHE A 275 -44.69 -41.23 -9.93
CA PHE A 275 -44.77 -42.68 -9.99
C PHE A 275 -44.72 -43.37 -8.61
N GLY A 276 -44.76 -42.65 -7.51
CA GLY A 276 -44.80 -43.21 -6.15
C GLY A 276 -43.47 -43.83 -5.67
N HIS A 277 -42.36 -43.56 -6.36
CA HIS A 277 -41.05 -44.12 -6.03
C HIS A 277 -40.28 -43.27 -5.00
N LEU A 278 -40.84 -42.17 -4.53
CA LEU A 278 -40.22 -41.24 -3.58
C LEU A 278 -41.31 -40.62 -2.69
N ASP A 279 -41.06 -40.50 -1.41
CA ASP A 279 -41.96 -39.78 -0.50
C ASP A 279 -41.83 -38.25 -0.64
N LEU A 280 -42.92 -37.55 -0.31
CA LEU A 280 -42.99 -36.10 -0.50
C LEU A 280 -42.00 -35.34 0.39
N THR A 281 -41.72 -35.81 1.60
CA THR A 281 -40.81 -35.17 2.53
C THR A 281 -39.38 -35.20 1.96
N THR A 282 -38.92 -36.37 1.49
CA THR A 282 -37.62 -36.52 0.83
C THR A 282 -37.52 -35.68 -0.44
N ALA A 283 -38.58 -35.70 -1.26
CA ALA A 283 -38.65 -34.90 -2.48
C ALA A 283 -38.46 -33.41 -2.21
N LEU A 284 -39.19 -32.85 -1.22
CA LEU A 284 -39.10 -31.46 -0.82
C LEU A 284 -37.75 -31.12 -0.18
N THR A 285 -37.20 -31.99 0.68
CA THR A 285 -35.90 -31.79 1.30
C THR A 285 -34.81 -31.62 0.24
N VAL A 286 -34.74 -32.54 -0.73
CA VAL A 286 -33.73 -32.47 -1.79
C VAL A 286 -33.95 -31.26 -2.69
N LEU A 287 -35.21 -30.95 -3.02
CA LEU A 287 -35.52 -29.80 -3.89
C LEU A 287 -35.14 -28.44 -3.23
N ILE A 288 -35.33 -28.31 -1.92
CA ILE A 288 -34.95 -27.09 -1.16
C ILE A 288 -33.43 -27.00 -1.04
N LEU A 289 -32.73 -28.13 -0.83
CA LEU A 289 -31.27 -28.14 -0.67
C LEU A 289 -30.50 -28.06 -1.98
N ALA A 290 -31.08 -28.46 -3.11
CA ALA A 290 -30.39 -28.48 -4.40
C ALA A 290 -29.76 -27.10 -4.76
N PRO A 291 -30.45 -25.96 -4.67
CA PRO A 291 -29.84 -24.65 -4.91
C PRO A 291 -28.69 -24.33 -3.97
N GLU A 292 -28.76 -24.73 -2.71
CA GLU A 292 -27.75 -24.45 -1.68
C GLU A 292 -26.41 -25.18 -1.94
N VAL A 293 -26.42 -26.28 -2.73
CA VAL A 293 -25.20 -26.96 -3.16
C VAL A 293 -24.42 -26.13 -4.17
N TYR A 294 -25.11 -25.49 -5.12
CA TYR A 294 -24.47 -24.81 -6.25
C TYR A 294 -24.18 -23.33 -5.98
N TRP A 295 -25.00 -22.67 -5.14
CA TRP A 295 -24.94 -21.23 -4.92
C TRP A 295 -23.60 -20.73 -4.34
N PRO A 296 -22.97 -21.41 -3.35
CA PRO A 296 -21.67 -20.98 -2.83
C PRO A 296 -20.57 -21.01 -3.90
N LEU A 297 -20.51 -22.06 -4.71
CA LEU A 297 -19.51 -22.18 -5.80
C LEU A 297 -19.70 -21.09 -6.86
N ARG A 298 -20.94 -20.76 -7.20
CA ARG A 298 -21.25 -19.65 -8.10
C ARG A 298 -20.77 -18.32 -7.54
N ARG A 299 -20.96 -18.06 -6.23
CA ARG A 299 -20.42 -16.86 -5.55
C ARG A 299 -18.91 -16.79 -5.63
N VAL A 300 -18.20 -17.90 -5.42
CA VAL A 300 -16.74 -17.96 -5.61
C VAL A 300 -16.39 -17.55 -7.05
N GLY A 301 -17.09 -18.07 -8.05
CA GLY A 301 -16.84 -17.71 -9.45
C GLY A 301 -17.01 -16.22 -9.76
N ILE A 302 -18.05 -15.59 -9.21
CA ILE A 302 -18.29 -14.14 -9.36
C ILE A 302 -17.18 -13.33 -8.70
N GLN A 303 -16.73 -13.72 -7.49
CA GLN A 303 -15.73 -13.02 -6.72
C GLN A 303 -14.29 -13.34 -7.15
N PHE A 304 -14.10 -14.31 -8.04
CA PHE A 304 -12.77 -14.79 -8.46
C PHE A 304 -11.90 -13.69 -9.09
N HIS A 305 -12.51 -12.84 -9.92
CA HIS A 305 -11.78 -11.75 -10.57
C HIS A 305 -11.31 -10.70 -9.55
N SER A 306 -12.17 -10.29 -8.62
CA SER A 306 -11.79 -9.39 -7.52
C SER A 306 -10.72 -10.00 -6.60
N ALA A 307 -10.74 -11.33 -6.43
CA ALA A 307 -9.70 -12.03 -5.68
C ALA A 307 -8.34 -12.01 -6.41
N ALA A 308 -8.35 -12.12 -7.72
CA ALA A 308 -7.13 -12.06 -8.53
C ALA A 308 -6.46 -10.69 -8.42
N ASP A 309 -7.24 -9.61 -8.46
CA ASP A 309 -6.74 -8.24 -8.27
C ASP A 309 -6.17 -8.05 -6.85
N GLY A 310 -6.90 -8.48 -5.82
CA GLY A 310 -6.43 -8.42 -4.43
C GLY A 310 -5.16 -9.24 -4.18
N THR A 311 -5.04 -10.45 -4.77
CA THR A 311 -3.81 -11.24 -4.62
C THR A 311 -2.63 -10.61 -5.36
N ALA A 312 -2.85 -9.97 -6.50
CA ALA A 312 -1.81 -9.23 -7.22
C ALA A 312 -1.34 -8.01 -6.41
N ALA A 313 -2.26 -7.30 -5.75
CA ALA A 313 -1.94 -6.21 -4.84
C ALA A 313 -1.10 -6.69 -3.65
N ALA A 314 -1.48 -7.82 -3.03
CA ALA A 314 -0.70 -8.44 -1.96
C ALA A 314 0.71 -8.83 -2.42
N ASP A 315 0.84 -9.43 -3.60
CA ASP A 315 2.13 -9.82 -4.17
C ASP A 315 3.04 -8.60 -4.37
N LYS A 316 2.50 -7.50 -4.94
CA LYS A 316 3.25 -6.23 -5.08
C LYS A 316 3.66 -5.65 -3.72
N ALA A 317 2.76 -5.65 -2.73
CA ALA A 317 3.06 -5.17 -1.39
C ALA A 317 4.17 -5.98 -0.71
N PHE A 318 4.12 -7.32 -0.80
CA PHE A 318 5.15 -8.18 -0.23
C PHE A 318 6.47 -8.09 -0.98
N GLU A 319 6.46 -7.99 -2.32
CA GLU A 319 7.65 -7.77 -3.12
C GLU A 319 8.33 -6.44 -2.74
N LEU A 320 7.52 -5.40 -2.56
CA LEU A 320 8.01 -4.10 -2.12
C LEU A 320 8.58 -4.17 -0.70
N LEU A 321 7.89 -4.83 0.26
CA LEU A 321 8.40 -5.06 1.60
C LEU A 321 9.70 -5.85 1.61
N ASP A 322 9.79 -6.93 0.83
CA ASP A 322 10.98 -7.77 0.76
C ASP A 322 12.16 -7.03 0.08
N THR A 323 11.87 -6.10 -0.84
CA THR A 323 12.88 -5.27 -1.53
C THR A 323 13.33 -4.09 -0.67
N LEU A 324 12.39 -3.43 0.02
CA LEU A 324 12.65 -2.26 0.85
C LEU A 324 13.14 -2.63 2.25
N THR A 325 12.85 -3.85 2.74
CA THR A 325 13.44 -4.29 4.00
C THR A 325 14.93 -4.50 3.78
N PRO A 326 15.81 -3.67 4.35
CA PRO A 326 17.23 -3.87 4.19
C PRO A 326 17.55 -5.30 4.59
N SER A 327 18.35 -6.00 3.80
CA SER A 327 19.13 -7.11 4.34
C SER A 327 20.02 -6.50 5.43
N MET A 328 19.46 -6.41 6.65
CA MET A 328 20.22 -5.96 7.80
C MET A 328 21.52 -6.76 7.79
N PRO A 329 22.69 -6.13 7.77
CA PRO A 329 23.86 -6.81 8.26
C PRO A 329 23.44 -7.37 9.61
N GLY A 330 23.68 -8.66 9.83
CA GLY A 330 23.29 -9.36 11.06
C GLY A 330 23.60 -8.53 12.29
N PRO A 331 22.99 -8.80 13.44
CA PRO A 331 23.08 -7.97 14.63
C PRO A 331 24.53 -7.54 14.82
N VAL A 332 24.78 -6.23 14.74
CA VAL A 332 26.10 -5.66 14.97
C VAL A 332 26.49 -6.15 16.36
N ALA A 333 27.50 -7.02 16.43
CA ALA A 333 27.94 -7.69 17.67
C ALA A 333 28.61 -6.70 18.66
N ALA A 334 28.64 -5.41 18.32
CA ALA A 334 29.17 -4.36 19.18
C ALA A 334 28.05 -3.59 19.90
N PRO A 335 28.22 -3.22 21.17
CA PRO A 335 27.25 -2.42 21.87
C PRO A 335 27.05 -1.08 21.17
N VAL A 336 25.79 -0.73 20.90
CA VAL A 336 25.41 0.58 20.37
C VAL A 336 25.75 1.64 21.41
N GLN A 337 26.47 2.68 21.00
CA GLN A 337 26.91 3.76 21.87
C GLN A 337 26.11 5.03 21.59
N ALA A 338 25.90 5.83 22.62
CA ALA A 338 25.35 7.17 22.44
C ALA A 338 26.37 8.06 21.71
N PRO A 339 25.94 8.90 20.76
CA PRO A 339 26.84 9.78 20.03
C PRO A 339 27.46 10.82 20.99
N PRO A 340 28.75 11.22 20.77
CA PRO A 340 29.34 12.34 21.48
C PRO A 340 28.57 13.65 21.23
N ARG A 341 28.49 14.53 22.21
CA ARG A 341 27.68 15.76 22.09
C ARG A 341 28.09 16.69 20.95
N ARG A 342 29.41 16.77 20.64
CA ARG A 342 29.98 17.58 19.55
C ARG A 342 31.12 16.82 18.91
N PRO A 343 30.83 15.78 18.13
CA PRO A 343 31.87 14.92 17.59
C PRO A 343 32.65 15.58 16.47
N THR A 344 33.91 15.26 16.39
CA THR A 344 34.68 15.40 15.14
C THR A 344 34.22 14.32 14.18
N ILE A 345 33.75 14.70 12.99
CA ILE A 345 33.29 13.74 11.98
C ILE A 345 34.47 13.44 11.05
N GLY A 346 34.94 12.20 11.08
CA GLY A 346 35.99 11.69 10.21
C GLY A 346 35.41 10.93 9.02
N LEU A 347 35.84 11.28 7.82
CA LEU A 347 35.57 10.52 6.60
C LEU A 347 36.88 9.87 6.18
N GLU A 348 36.97 8.55 6.24
CA GLU A 348 38.19 7.80 5.87
C GLU A 348 37.98 7.11 4.52
N ALA A 349 38.48 7.73 3.44
CA ALA A 349 38.47 7.21 2.07
C ALA A 349 37.09 6.66 1.63
N ILE A 350 36.01 7.37 2.00
CA ILE A 350 34.67 6.88 1.69
C ILE A 350 34.41 6.91 0.19
N SER A 351 33.89 5.79 -0.34
CA SER A 351 33.37 5.70 -1.70
C SER A 351 31.96 5.12 -1.67
N VAL A 352 31.02 5.79 -2.29
CA VAL A 352 29.63 5.34 -2.39
C VAL A 352 29.34 4.92 -3.82
N LEU A 353 28.77 3.72 -3.99
CA LEU A 353 28.42 3.19 -5.30
C LEU A 353 27.34 4.06 -5.96
N ASP A 354 27.53 4.44 -7.23
CA ASP A 354 26.58 5.15 -8.06
C ASP A 354 26.36 4.43 -9.41
N ARG A 355 25.37 4.85 -10.21
CA ARG A 355 24.93 4.20 -11.47
C ARG A 355 26.03 3.91 -12.48
N GLY A 356 27.15 4.59 -12.40
CA GLY A 356 28.27 4.43 -13.32
C GLY A 356 29.65 4.39 -12.64
N GLY A 357 29.72 4.07 -11.34
CA GLY A 357 30.98 4.04 -10.60
C GLY A 357 30.84 4.42 -9.14
N TYR A 358 31.67 5.34 -8.66
CA TYR A 358 31.68 5.80 -7.28
C TYR A 358 31.52 7.33 -7.21
N ALA A 359 30.59 7.82 -6.39
CA ALA A 359 30.37 9.23 -6.12
C ALA A 359 29.79 9.45 -4.70
N PRO A 360 30.58 9.94 -3.71
CA PRO A 360 32.00 10.30 -3.79
C PRO A 360 32.94 9.12 -4.00
N TRP A 361 34.16 9.39 -4.44
CA TRP A 361 35.24 8.42 -4.54
C TRP A 361 36.41 8.80 -3.64
N GLU A 362 36.83 7.88 -2.76
CA GLU A 362 37.95 8.01 -1.82
C GLU A 362 37.99 9.35 -1.05
N LEU A 363 36.80 9.88 -0.69
CA LEU A 363 36.71 11.13 0.05
C LEU A 363 37.24 10.96 1.47
N THR A 364 38.30 11.73 1.78
CA THR A 364 38.88 11.81 3.12
C THR A 364 38.77 13.25 3.63
N ALA A 365 38.13 13.42 4.81
CA ALA A 365 37.91 14.73 5.40
C ALA A 365 37.78 14.61 6.92
N THR A 366 38.23 15.64 7.64
CA THR A 366 38.05 15.78 9.10
C THR A 366 37.27 17.04 9.35
N ILE A 367 36.01 16.90 9.74
CA ILE A 367 35.08 18.00 10.03
C ILE A 367 35.08 18.27 11.52
N ARG A 368 35.47 19.48 11.90
CA ARG A 368 35.65 19.87 13.31
C ARG A 368 34.46 20.67 13.84
N PRO A 369 34.05 20.46 15.11
CA PRO A 369 33.09 21.35 15.76
C PRO A 369 33.61 22.80 15.81
N GLY A 370 32.70 23.76 15.74
CA GLY A 370 33.08 25.19 15.80
C GLY A 370 33.62 25.77 14.49
N ALA A 371 33.60 25.00 13.41
CA ALA A 371 34.11 25.40 12.10
C ALA A 371 33.04 25.23 10.99
N VAL A 372 33.14 26.06 9.97
CA VAL A 372 32.38 25.93 8.73
C VAL A 372 33.20 25.11 7.74
N THR A 373 32.70 23.95 7.40
CA THR A 373 33.30 23.05 6.38
C THR A 373 32.50 23.11 5.10
N VAL A 374 33.17 23.33 3.96
CA VAL A 374 32.52 23.33 2.65
C VAL A 374 32.95 22.11 1.83
N LEU A 375 31.98 21.35 1.36
CA LEU A 375 32.17 20.31 0.36
C LEU A 375 31.91 20.89 -1.04
N THR A 376 32.93 20.97 -1.88
CA THR A 376 32.87 21.52 -3.22
C THR A 376 33.19 20.46 -4.27
N GLY A 377 32.91 20.71 -5.53
CA GLY A 377 33.16 19.81 -6.64
C GLY A 377 32.14 19.97 -7.77
N HIS A 378 32.40 19.37 -8.93
CA HIS A 378 31.48 19.46 -10.07
C HIS A 378 30.13 18.75 -9.79
N ASN A 379 29.13 19.01 -10.63
CA ASN A 379 27.82 18.33 -10.52
C ASN A 379 27.99 16.82 -10.76
N GLY A 380 27.32 16.02 -9.92
CA GLY A 380 27.48 14.56 -9.94
C GLY A 380 28.72 14.02 -9.22
N ALA A 381 29.55 14.89 -8.58
CA ALA A 381 30.73 14.43 -7.81
C ALA A 381 30.37 13.63 -6.53
N GLY A 382 29.12 13.65 -6.08
CA GLY A 382 28.66 12.93 -4.89
C GLY A 382 28.65 13.80 -3.62
N LYS A 383 28.54 15.13 -3.74
CA LYS A 383 28.49 16.07 -2.60
C LYS A 383 27.30 15.77 -1.66
N SER A 384 26.08 15.71 -2.21
CA SER A 384 24.87 15.34 -1.44
C SER A 384 24.95 13.92 -0.89
N THR A 385 25.55 13.00 -1.64
CA THR A 385 25.79 11.62 -1.22
C THR A 385 26.77 11.55 -0.04
N ALA A 386 27.76 12.45 0.02
CA ALA A 386 28.66 12.57 1.18
C ALA A 386 27.87 13.02 2.45
N LEU A 387 26.92 13.97 2.31
CA LEU A 387 26.03 14.32 3.42
C LEU A 387 25.17 13.13 3.85
N HIS A 388 24.63 12.34 2.88
CA HIS A 388 23.88 11.12 3.19
C HIS A 388 24.76 10.07 3.90
N ALA A 389 26.05 9.97 3.58
CA ALA A 389 26.95 9.07 4.28
C ALA A 389 27.19 9.53 5.74
N ILE A 390 27.34 10.83 5.96
CA ILE A 390 27.45 11.40 7.32
C ILE A 390 26.19 11.14 8.14
N THR A 391 25.01 11.25 7.56
CA THR A 391 23.74 10.93 8.24
C THR A 391 23.48 9.44 8.44
N GLY A 392 24.24 8.56 7.78
CA GLY A 392 23.99 7.12 7.75
C GLY A 392 22.84 6.70 6.80
N LEU A 393 22.34 7.63 5.97
CA LEU A 393 21.35 7.35 4.93
C LEU A 393 21.96 6.71 3.66
N ALA A 394 23.28 6.80 3.48
CA ALA A 394 24.03 6.09 2.46
C ALA A 394 25.18 5.31 3.10
N VAL A 395 25.25 4.00 2.84
CA VAL A 395 26.32 3.16 3.35
C VAL A 395 27.49 3.21 2.35
N PRO A 396 28.70 3.60 2.76
CA PRO A 396 29.88 3.55 1.90
C PRO A 396 30.19 2.12 1.45
N ALA A 397 30.52 1.94 0.16
CA ALA A 397 30.99 0.67 -0.36
C ALA A 397 32.44 0.37 0.10
N THR A 398 33.25 1.43 0.27
CA THR A 398 34.59 1.37 0.85
C THR A 398 34.81 2.56 1.77
N GLY A 399 35.70 2.42 2.72
CA GLY A 399 35.95 3.43 3.73
C GLY A 399 34.91 3.39 4.86
N ARG A 400 34.94 4.38 5.73
CA ARG A 400 34.03 4.48 6.90
C ARG A 400 33.85 5.90 7.38
N VAL A 401 32.73 6.14 8.05
CA VAL A 401 32.43 7.39 8.75
C VAL A 401 32.68 7.19 10.25
N LEU A 402 33.42 8.09 10.87
CA LEU A 402 33.80 8.05 12.28
C LEU A 402 33.27 9.26 13.02
N LEU A 403 32.83 9.07 14.27
CA LEU A 403 32.46 10.11 15.22
C LEU A 403 33.41 9.99 16.42
N ASP A 404 34.41 10.91 16.55
CA ASP A 404 35.50 10.82 17.53
C ASP A 404 36.19 9.43 17.53
N GLY A 405 36.39 8.83 16.36
CA GLY A 405 37.04 7.53 16.20
C GLY A 405 36.10 6.31 16.32
N ILE A 406 34.84 6.50 16.69
CA ILE A 406 33.82 5.43 16.73
C ILE A 406 33.13 5.34 15.36
N THR A 407 32.98 4.15 14.81
CA THR A 407 32.31 3.96 13.52
C THR A 407 30.81 4.28 13.63
N LEU A 408 30.25 4.91 12.61
CA LEU A 408 28.85 5.34 12.60
C LEU A 408 27.87 4.16 12.79
N GLU A 409 28.24 2.96 12.37
CA GLU A 409 27.43 1.74 12.56
C GLU A 409 27.31 1.32 14.03
N GLN A 410 28.22 1.78 14.89
CA GLN A 410 28.19 1.53 16.35
C GLN A 410 27.44 2.61 17.14
N ILE A 411 26.93 3.63 16.47
CA ILE A 411 26.21 4.76 17.09
C ILE A 411 24.70 4.51 17.01
N GLU A 412 24.01 4.88 18.08
CA GLU A 412 22.54 4.86 18.14
C GLU A 412 21.97 5.87 17.13
N ARG A 413 21.31 5.35 16.10
CA ARG A 413 20.88 6.12 14.93
C ARG A 413 19.88 7.22 15.26
N ASP A 414 18.87 6.93 16.08
CA ASP A 414 17.82 7.91 16.43
C ASP A 414 18.38 9.07 17.22
N THR A 415 19.25 8.79 18.17
CA THR A 415 19.98 9.82 18.93
C THR A 415 20.91 10.62 18.03
N TRP A 416 21.61 9.98 17.09
CA TRP A 416 22.43 10.67 16.08
C TRP A 416 21.60 11.62 15.22
N TRP A 417 20.47 11.17 14.69
CA TRP A 417 19.59 12.01 13.89
C TRP A 417 18.97 13.16 14.68
N SER A 418 18.70 12.98 15.98
CA SER A 418 18.21 14.05 16.83
C SER A 418 19.17 15.22 16.96
N MET A 419 20.47 14.99 16.74
CA MET A 419 21.53 16.01 16.79
C MET A 419 21.76 16.73 15.46
N ILE A 420 21.18 16.26 14.37
CA ILE A 420 21.42 16.80 13.02
C ILE A 420 20.28 17.71 12.57
N GLY A 421 20.60 18.94 12.20
CA GLY A 421 19.76 19.81 11.38
C GLY A 421 20.14 19.63 9.91
N TRP A 422 19.28 18.98 9.14
CA TRP A 422 19.57 18.68 7.74
C TRP A 422 18.68 19.45 6.78
N LEU A 423 19.30 20.23 5.88
CA LEU A 423 18.67 20.87 4.75
C LEU A 423 19.03 20.11 3.47
N PRO A 424 18.13 19.32 2.90
CA PRO A 424 18.34 18.69 1.60
C PRO A 424 18.24 19.73 0.47
N GLN A 425 18.77 19.40 -0.69
CA GLN A 425 18.69 20.23 -1.91
C GLN A 425 17.24 20.58 -2.31
N ARG A 426 16.29 19.68 -2.02
CA ARG A 426 14.85 19.88 -2.23
C ARG A 426 14.11 19.66 -0.93
N PRO A 427 13.98 20.70 -0.09
CA PRO A 427 13.29 20.55 1.18
C PRO A 427 11.79 20.37 0.98
N VAL A 428 11.19 19.53 1.82
CA VAL A 428 9.76 19.22 1.76
C VAL A 428 8.96 20.32 2.47
N GLN A 429 7.89 20.79 1.79
CA GLN A 429 6.83 21.59 2.36
C GLN A 429 5.51 20.81 2.27
N ILE A 430 4.74 20.82 3.36
CA ILE A 430 3.42 20.18 3.43
C ILE A 430 2.30 21.22 3.20
N PRO A 431 1.15 20.82 2.66
CA PRO A 431 -0.03 21.67 2.66
C PRO A 431 -0.44 22.00 4.12
N GLY A 432 -0.55 23.29 4.42
CA GLY A 432 -0.82 23.75 5.77
C GLY A 432 -0.38 25.19 5.98
N THR A 433 -0.34 25.67 7.20
CA THR A 433 0.13 27.02 7.51
C THR A 433 1.66 27.11 7.45
N VAL A 434 2.20 28.32 7.36
CA VAL A 434 3.64 28.58 7.49
C VAL A 434 4.14 28.09 8.86
N ARG A 435 3.37 28.32 9.93
CA ARG A 435 3.68 27.83 11.28
C ARG A 435 3.81 26.31 11.32
N GLU A 436 2.82 25.58 10.80
CA GLU A 436 2.86 24.10 10.73
C GLU A 436 4.07 23.60 9.95
N ASN A 437 4.47 24.31 8.90
CA ASN A 437 5.67 24.00 8.15
C ASN A 437 6.97 24.31 8.90
N LEU A 438 7.02 25.33 9.73
CA LEU A 438 8.18 25.61 10.58
C LEU A 438 8.34 24.54 11.68
N GLU A 439 7.24 24.10 12.26
CA GLU A 439 7.19 23.21 13.43
C GLU A 439 7.08 21.71 13.06
N ILE A 440 7.28 21.34 11.79
CA ILE A 440 7.14 19.94 11.32
C ILE A 440 8.07 18.95 12.05
N PHE A 441 9.17 19.42 12.62
CA PHE A 441 10.12 18.62 13.42
C PHE A 441 10.01 18.91 14.93
N GLY A 442 8.93 19.51 15.37
CA GLY A 442 8.70 19.95 16.74
C GLY A 442 8.72 21.47 16.90
N GLN A 443 8.37 21.93 18.09
CA GLN A 443 8.39 23.36 18.39
C GLN A 443 9.80 23.92 18.28
N LEU A 444 9.91 25.14 17.74
CA LEU A 444 11.19 25.87 17.66
C LEU A 444 11.54 26.46 19.02
N GLU A 445 12.80 26.36 19.43
CA GLU A 445 13.28 26.89 20.70
C GLU A 445 13.26 28.45 20.71
N ASP A 446 13.67 29.08 19.59
CA ASP A 446 13.65 30.51 19.38
C ASP A 446 13.19 30.84 17.96
N LEU A 447 11.88 31.08 17.82
CA LEU A 447 11.25 31.38 16.52
C LEU A 447 11.76 32.71 15.95
N GLU A 448 11.90 33.76 16.76
CA GLU A 448 12.31 35.09 16.28
C GLU A 448 13.72 35.07 15.72
N SER A 449 14.66 34.46 16.45
CA SER A 449 16.04 34.29 15.99
C SER A 449 16.10 33.44 14.72
N ALA A 450 15.35 32.35 14.67
CA ALA A 450 15.33 31.48 13.50
C ALA A 450 14.81 32.20 12.22
N LEU A 451 13.77 33.00 12.37
CA LEU A 451 13.24 33.83 11.28
C LEU A 451 14.24 34.88 10.82
N ALA A 452 14.91 35.59 11.76
CA ALA A 452 15.91 36.58 11.45
C ALA A 452 17.18 35.99 10.83
N ASP A 453 17.73 34.90 11.38
CA ASP A 453 18.91 34.18 10.87
C ASP A 453 18.72 33.65 9.46
N SER A 454 17.51 33.23 9.12
CA SER A 454 17.14 32.74 7.77
C SER A 454 16.65 33.85 6.82
N GLN A 455 16.50 35.09 7.31
CA GLN A 455 15.88 36.23 6.60
C GLN A 455 14.43 35.89 6.14
N PHE A 456 13.74 35.04 6.88
CA PHE A 456 12.36 34.65 6.59
C PHE A 456 11.34 35.58 7.29
N ASP A 457 11.77 36.36 8.28
CA ASP A 457 11.00 37.42 8.94
C ASP A 457 10.39 38.42 7.96
N LYS A 458 11.17 38.84 6.96
CA LYS A 458 10.71 39.75 5.89
C LYS A 458 9.63 39.13 5.04
N VAL A 459 9.71 37.81 4.80
CA VAL A 459 8.69 37.08 4.04
C VAL A 459 7.41 37.00 4.85
N VAL A 460 7.51 36.60 6.14
CA VAL A 460 6.37 36.51 7.05
C VAL A 460 5.65 37.86 7.16
N ALA A 461 6.39 38.97 7.24
CA ALA A 461 5.83 40.33 7.29
C ALA A 461 5.08 40.71 5.99
N ALA A 462 5.49 40.17 4.84
CA ALA A 462 4.87 40.43 3.53
C ALA A 462 3.67 39.51 3.24
N LEU A 463 3.51 38.42 3.97
CA LEU A 463 2.41 37.48 3.77
C LEU A 463 1.08 38.01 4.35
N PRO A 464 -0.07 37.76 3.71
CA PRO A 464 -1.35 38.37 4.08
C PRO A 464 -1.84 38.00 5.50
N HIS A 465 -1.43 36.84 6.01
CA HIS A 465 -1.78 36.34 7.35
C HIS A 465 -0.53 35.94 8.16
N GLY A 466 0.65 36.45 7.81
CA GLY A 466 1.90 36.12 8.49
C GLY A 466 2.14 34.62 8.58
N LEU A 467 2.40 34.13 9.79
CA LEU A 467 2.63 32.70 10.06
C LEU A 467 1.41 31.79 9.84
N ASP A 468 0.20 32.35 9.86
CA ASP A 468 -1.05 31.62 9.63
C ASP A 468 -1.45 31.56 8.15
N THR A 469 -0.62 32.12 7.25
CA THR A 469 -0.81 32.00 5.80
C THR A 469 -0.74 30.53 5.37
N ARG A 470 -1.76 30.07 4.62
CA ARG A 470 -1.82 28.69 4.13
C ARG A 470 -1.02 28.52 2.85
N LEU A 471 -0.19 27.49 2.85
CA LEU A 471 0.59 27.03 1.70
C LEU A 471 -0.09 25.85 1.04
N GLY A 472 -0.05 25.79 -0.28
CA GLY A 472 -0.50 24.64 -1.06
C GLY A 472 0.56 23.54 -1.13
N THR A 473 0.25 22.48 -1.89
CA THR A 473 1.15 21.34 -2.14
C THR A 473 2.52 21.81 -2.62
N GLY A 474 3.60 21.29 -2.01
CA GLY A 474 4.97 21.67 -2.35
C GLY A 474 5.31 23.14 -2.04
N GLY A 475 4.60 23.77 -1.09
CA GLY A 475 4.82 25.16 -0.70
C GLY A 475 4.30 26.17 -1.72
N ALA A 476 3.27 25.80 -2.51
CA ALA A 476 2.62 26.74 -3.42
C ALA A 476 2.11 27.96 -2.64
N GLY A 477 2.39 29.15 -3.16
CA GLY A 477 2.21 30.44 -2.48
C GLY A 477 3.52 31.13 -2.09
N LEU A 478 4.64 30.39 -2.08
CA LEU A 478 5.98 30.91 -1.87
C LEU A 478 6.85 30.73 -3.12
N SER A 479 7.72 31.67 -3.41
CA SER A 479 8.80 31.56 -4.40
C SER A 479 9.84 30.51 -3.96
N LEU A 480 10.73 30.07 -4.87
CA LEU A 480 11.79 29.12 -4.54
C LEU A 480 12.72 29.61 -3.42
N GLY A 481 13.13 30.89 -3.46
CA GLY A 481 13.98 31.49 -2.42
C GLY A 481 13.26 31.62 -1.08
N GLU A 482 11.95 31.90 -1.06
CA GLU A 482 11.16 31.94 0.17
C GLU A 482 10.99 30.55 0.78
N ARG A 483 10.78 29.50 -0.04
CA ARG A 483 10.76 28.10 0.44
C ARG A 483 12.10 27.68 1.03
N GLN A 484 13.20 28.12 0.42
CA GLN A 484 14.54 27.87 0.92
C GLN A 484 14.73 28.51 2.30
N ARG A 485 14.34 29.81 2.46
CA ARG A 485 14.41 30.51 3.74
C ARG A 485 13.50 29.91 4.81
N LEU A 486 12.27 29.49 4.45
CA LEU A 486 11.38 28.74 5.35
C LEU A 486 12.06 27.49 5.90
N SER A 487 12.72 26.73 5.02
CA SER A 487 13.39 25.50 5.40
C SER A 487 14.65 25.74 6.25
N LEU A 488 15.38 26.82 5.96
CA LEU A 488 16.48 27.28 6.81
C LEU A 488 15.99 27.70 8.21
N ALA A 489 14.90 28.50 8.30
CA ALA A 489 14.30 28.88 9.57
C ALA A 489 13.93 27.67 10.42
N ARG A 490 13.30 26.66 9.80
CA ARG A 490 12.95 25.38 10.44
C ARG A 490 14.15 24.73 11.10
N ILE A 491 15.30 24.67 10.41
CA ILE A 491 16.49 23.98 10.88
C ILE A 491 17.23 24.81 11.94
N LEU A 492 17.37 26.09 11.71
CA LEU A 492 18.04 27.00 12.63
C LEU A 492 17.30 27.14 13.97
N GLY A 493 15.96 27.05 13.94
CA GLY A 493 15.13 27.15 15.14
C GLY A 493 15.14 25.90 16.02
N THR A 494 15.68 24.76 15.55
CA THR A 494 15.81 23.54 16.38
C THR A 494 17.09 23.51 17.23
N ASN A 495 17.97 24.47 17.09
CA ASN A 495 19.24 24.62 17.83
C ASN A 495 20.12 23.35 17.88
N ARG A 496 20.13 22.57 16.81
CA ARG A 496 20.87 21.30 16.71
C ARG A 496 22.37 21.56 16.59
N PRO A 497 23.21 20.73 17.24
CA PRO A 497 24.66 20.96 17.27
C PRO A 497 25.36 20.70 15.92
N ILE A 498 24.73 20.00 15.01
CA ILE A 498 25.30 19.65 13.68
C ILE A 498 24.34 20.11 12.59
N LEU A 499 24.82 20.96 11.69
CA LEU A 499 24.06 21.48 10.56
C LEU A 499 24.67 20.96 9.26
N LEU A 500 23.91 20.17 8.51
CA LEU A 500 24.26 19.62 7.19
C LEU A 500 23.37 20.30 6.14
N LEU A 501 23.93 21.17 5.32
CA LEU A 501 23.14 22.04 4.43
C LEU A 501 23.59 21.85 2.97
N ASP A 502 22.66 21.36 2.14
CA ASP A 502 22.90 21.14 0.72
C ASP A 502 22.43 22.35 -0.11
N GLU A 503 23.39 23.11 -0.63
CA GLU A 503 23.19 24.35 -1.41
C GLU A 503 22.24 25.34 -0.73
N PRO A 504 22.48 25.76 0.56
CA PRO A 504 21.53 26.54 1.34
C PRO A 504 21.20 27.92 0.75
N THR A 505 22.04 28.46 -0.13
CA THR A 505 21.93 29.82 -0.70
C THR A 505 21.63 29.83 -2.20
N ALA A 506 21.29 28.71 -2.82
CA ALA A 506 21.20 28.56 -4.28
C ALA A 506 20.19 29.52 -4.95
N HIS A 507 19.12 29.91 -4.27
CA HIS A 507 18.04 30.74 -4.82
C HIS A 507 17.89 32.08 -4.11
N LEU A 508 18.95 32.55 -3.44
CA LEU A 508 18.96 33.81 -2.70
C LEU A 508 19.67 34.90 -3.49
N ASP A 509 19.21 36.14 -3.30
CA ASP A 509 19.92 37.32 -3.74
C ASP A 509 21.20 37.55 -2.90
N ALA A 510 22.10 38.40 -3.37
CA ALA A 510 23.42 38.58 -2.77
C ALA A 510 23.37 39.06 -1.30
N ASP A 511 22.42 39.97 -0.97
CA ASP A 511 22.32 40.53 0.38
C ASP A 511 21.76 39.48 1.34
N THR A 512 20.73 38.73 0.92
CA THR A 512 20.15 37.64 1.71
C THR A 512 21.15 36.48 1.85
N GLU A 513 21.91 36.13 0.79
CA GLU A 513 22.99 35.12 0.84
C GLU A 513 24.04 35.51 1.88
N ALA A 514 24.51 36.76 1.87
CA ALA A 514 25.51 37.24 2.82
C ALA A 514 25.02 37.20 4.27
N ALA A 515 23.76 37.59 4.52
CA ALA A 515 23.17 37.54 5.84
C ALA A 515 23.02 36.12 6.38
N VAL A 516 22.53 35.18 5.56
CA VAL A 516 22.39 33.77 5.92
C VAL A 516 23.77 33.13 6.20
N LEU A 517 24.77 33.39 5.36
CA LEU A 517 26.12 32.90 5.59
C LEU A 517 26.73 33.44 6.87
N ALA A 518 26.51 34.73 7.18
CA ALA A 518 26.95 35.33 8.46
C ALA A 518 26.30 34.64 9.68
N ALA A 519 25.01 34.34 9.61
CA ALA A 519 24.28 33.59 10.64
C ALA A 519 24.86 32.18 10.83
N LEU A 520 25.15 31.46 9.75
CA LEU A 520 25.76 30.12 9.82
C LEU A 520 27.18 30.14 10.39
N VAL A 521 28.00 31.13 10.02
CA VAL A 521 29.31 31.35 10.62
C VAL A 521 29.20 31.66 12.11
N SER A 522 28.24 32.50 12.51
CA SER A 522 27.96 32.79 13.93
C SER A 522 27.62 31.54 14.73
N ARG A 523 26.76 30.68 14.19
CA ARG A 523 26.41 29.37 14.78
C ARG A 523 27.62 28.45 14.92
N ALA A 524 28.50 28.41 13.91
CA ALA A 524 29.74 27.66 14.00
C ALA A 524 30.63 28.21 15.14
N ARG A 525 30.81 29.53 15.24
CA ARG A 525 31.60 30.16 16.32
C ARG A 525 31.02 29.91 17.73
N GLN A 526 29.73 29.64 17.84
CA GLN A 526 29.07 29.19 19.07
C GLN A 526 29.29 27.68 19.34
N GLY A 527 30.04 27.00 18.51
CA GLY A 527 30.46 25.61 18.67
C GLY A 527 29.61 24.57 17.92
N ALA A 528 28.72 24.98 17.02
CA ALA A 528 28.04 24.04 16.12
C ALA A 528 29.01 23.53 15.02
N THR A 529 28.78 22.31 14.56
CA THR A 529 29.44 21.77 13.36
C THR A 529 28.62 22.16 12.15
N VAL A 530 29.15 22.97 11.24
CA VAL A 530 28.44 23.43 10.05
C VAL A 530 29.09 22.84 8.79
N VAL A 531 28.34 22.04 8.04
CA VAL A 531 28.80 21.47 6.76
C VAL A 531 27.92 22.01 5.65
N LEU A 532 28.51 22.70 4.70
CA LEU A 532 27.85 23.28 3.54
C LEU A 532 28.27 22.54 2.27
N VAL A 533 27.34 22.25 1.42
CA VAL A 533 27.63 21.91 0.02
C VAL A 533 27.48 23.18 -0.80
N GLY A 534 28.50 23.53 -1.58
CA GLY A 534 28.42 24.71 -2.42
C GLY A 534 29.65 24.88 -3.30
N HIS A 535 29.53 25.74 -4.32
CA HIS A 535 30.60 26.06 -5.25
C HIS A 535 30.70 27.56 -5.57
N ARG A 536 29.80 28.37 -4.99
CA ARG A 536 29.76 29.85 -5.18
C ARG A 536 30.83 30.52 -4.33
N ALA A 537 31.41 31.60 -4.86
CA ALA A 537 32.49 32.33 -4.19
C ALA A 537 32.13 32.79 -2.76
N PRO A 538 30.94 33.33 -2.44
CA PRO A 538 30.57 33.70 -1.09
C PRO A 538 30.56 32.52 -0.11
N VAL A 539 30.09 31.33 -0.54
CA VAL A 539 30.10 30.12 0.29
C VAL A 539 31.53 29.64 0.59
N LEU A 540 32.38 29.65 -0.45
CA LEU A 540 33.79 29.27 -0.30
C LEU A 540 34.54 30.26 0.61
N ALA A 541 34.23 31.56 0.55
CA ALA A 541 34.86 32.59 1.39
C ALA A 541 34.42 32.48 2.87
N ALA A 542 33.25 31.92 3.17
CA ALA A 542 32.77 31.71 4.53
C ALA A 542 33.38 30.45 5.18
N ALA A 543 34.14 29.63 4.45
CA ALA A 543 34.64 28.35 4.91
C ALA A 543 35.93 28.49 5.75
N ASP A 544 35.98 27.76 6.87
CA ASP A 544 37.23 27.49 7.59
C ASP A 544 37.99 26.30 6.98
N GLN A 545 37.26 25.37 6.39
CA GLN A 545 37.80 24.16 5.74
C GLN A 545 37.09 23.90 4.42
N ILE A 546 37.81 23.54 3.37
CA ILE A 546 37.25 23.20 2.05
C ILE A 546 37.76 21.82 1.64
N PHE A 547 36.85 20.92 1.32
CA PHE A 547 37.16 19.60 0.77
C PHE A 547 36.57 19.44 -0.62
N THR A 548 37.40 19.01 -1.59
CA THR A 548 36.95 18.76 -2.96
C THR A 548 36.48 17.33 -3.10
N VAL A 549 35.22 17.16 -3.46
CA VAL A 549 34.58 15.88 -3.71
C VAL A 549 34.78 15.49 -5.19
N GLN A 550 35.16 14.25 -5.42
CA GLN A 550 35.40 13.71 -6.76
C GLN A 550 34.58 12.44 -6.98
N ALA A 551 34.21 12.18 -8.22
CA ALA A 551 33.60 10.92 -8.66
C ALA A 551 34.57 10.13 -9.54
N ARG A 552 34.48 8.81 -9.50
CA ARG A 552 35.15 7.91 -10.42
C ARG A 552 34.11 7.11 -11.19
N HIS A 553 33.92 7.46 -12.45
CA HIS A 553 33.04 6.71 -13.34
C HIS A 553 33.80 5.48 -13.88
N ALA A 554 33.13 4.33 -13.96
CA ALA A 554 33.66 3.21 -14.72
C ALA A 554 33.82 3.64 -16.18
N ALA A 555 34.97 3.41 -16.77
CA ALA A 555 35.14 3.64 -18.20
C ALA A 555 34.05 2.86 -18.94
N LYS A 556 33.25 3.55 -19.78
CA LYS A 556 32.36 2.83 -20.70
C LYS A 556 33.22 1.96 -21.58
N LEU A 557 33.20 0.63 -21.32
CA LEU A 557 33.72 -0.38 -22.22
C LEU A 557 32.84 -0.45 -23.47
#